data_27da20c7b247b20ee9a691ac0dc88c61
#
_entry.id   27da20c7b247b20ee9a691ac0dc88c61
#
_cell.length_a   1.000
_cell.length_b   1.000
_cell.length_c   1.000
_cell.angle_alpha   90.00
_cell.angle_beta   90.00
_cell.angle_gamma   90.00
#
_symmetry.space_group_name_H-M   'P 1'
#
loop_
_entity.id
_entity.type
_entity.pdbx_description
1 polymer ?
#
loop_
_entity_poly.entity_id
_entity_poly.type
_entity_poly.pdbx_seq_one_letter_code
_entity_poly.pdbx_strand_id
1 'polypeptide(L)'
;MKRGLKNKAKMIRRTLACIERLEYYLELAKGTPYGDANFIKEDIAIYKKYLNPKRKTNTYKTQDLIFINSLVNELRVHIKMYLHGHHGFKKENK
;
A
#
# COMPACT_ATOMS: atom_id res chain seq x y z
N MET A 1 -21.92 15.34 -5.94
CA MET A 1 -22.35 14.25 -5.10
C MET A 1 -22.00 12.92 -5.67
N LYS A 2 -22.67 12.53 -6.72
CA LYS A 2 -22.36 11.23 -7.31
C LYS A 2 -20.93 11.14 -7.76
N ARG A 3 -20.41 12.21 -8.28
CA ARG A 3 -19.02 12.23 -8.73
C ARG A 3 -18.07 11.99 -7.55
N GLY A 4 -18.37 12.60 -6.41
CA GLY A 4 -17.55 12.40 -5.23
C GLY A 4 -17.56 10.98 -4.74
N LEU A 5 -18.72 10.32 -4.76
CA LEU A 5 -18.84 8.95 -4.34
C LEU A 5 -18.10 8.02 -5.29
N LYS A 6 -18.18 8.27 -6.60
CA LYS A 6 -17.46 7.47 -7.57
C LYS A 6 -15.96 7.59 -7.36
N ASN A 7 -15.49 8.79 -7.09
CA ASN A 7 -14.07 9.00 -6.86
C ASN A 7 -13.60 8.28 -5.60
N LYS A 8 -14.41 8.32 -4.56
CA LYS A 8 -14.06 7.60 -3.33
C LYS A 8 -14.01 6.11 -3.56
N ALA A 9 -15.02 5.55 -4.24
CA ALA A 9 -15.03 4.12 -4.51
C ALA A 9 -13.83 3.71 -5.34
N LYS A 10 -13.50 4.51 -6.33
CA LYS A 10 -12.36 4.23 -7.19
C LYS A 10 -11.06 4.27 -6.40
N MET A 11 -10.91 5.27 -5.55
CA MET A 11 -9.71 5.42 -4.74
C MET A 11 -9.57 4.25 -3.77
N ILE A 12 -10.67 3.82 -3.16
CA ILE A 12 -10.64 2.67 -2.25
C ILE A 12 -10.16 1.44 -2.98
N ARG A 13 -10.70 1.17 -4.16
CA ARG A 13 -10.29 0.01 -4.94
C ARG A 13 -8.82 0.08 -5.33
N ARG A 14 -8.37 1.26 -5.76
CA ARG A 14 -6.97 1.45 -6.13
C ARG A 14 -6.04 1.23 -4.95
N THR A 15 -6.45 1.75 -3.79
CA THR A 15 -5.63 1.62 -2.60
C THR A 15 -5.55 0.16 -2.16
N LEU A 16 -6.66 -0.55 -2.21
CA LEU A 16 -6.64 -1.97 -1.85
C LEU A 16 -5.77 -2.77 -2.81
N ALA A 17 -5.85 -2.47 -4.10
CA ALA A 17 -4.99 -3.14 -5.08
C ALA A 17 -3.52 -2.83 -4.81
N CYS A 18 -3.24 -1.59 -4.44
CA CYS A 18 -1.87 -1.19 -4.12
C CYS A 18 -1.37 -1.90 -2.87
N ILE A 19 -2.24 -2.09 -1.89
CA ILE A 19 -1.89 -2.84 -0.69
C ILE A 19 -1.55 -4.28 -1.03
N GLU A 20 -2.30 -4.89 -1.94
CA GLU A 20 -2.00 -6.25 -2.36
C GLU A 20 -0.62 -6.34 -3.00
N ARG A 21 -0.28 -5.36 -3.84
CA ARG A 21 1.04 -5.32 -4.44
C ARG A 21 2.12 -5.09 -3.39
N LEU A 22 1.83 -4.23 -2.44
CA LEU A 22 2.77 -3.97 -1.36
C LEU A 22 3.03 -5.25 -0.56
N GLU A 23 1.98 -5.99 -0.26
CA GLU A 23 2.13 -7.24 0.47
C GLU A 23 2.97 -8.23 -0.33
N TYR A 24 2.76 -8.27 -1.64
CA TYR A 24 3.55 -9.14 -2.51
C TYR A 24 5.03 -8.76 -2.46
N TYR A 25 5.32 -7.46 -2.56
CA TYR A 25 6.71 -7.02 -2.49
C TYR A 25 7.33 -7.28 -1.13
N LEU A 26 6.54 -7.15 -0.06
CA LEU A 26 7.05 -7.46 1.27
C LEU A 26 7.42 -8.93 1.39
N GLU A 27 6.63 -9.78 0.78
CA GLU A 27 6.95 -11.21 0.78
C GLU A 27 8.25 -11.47 0.04
N LEU A 28 8.44 -10.81 -1.10
CA LEU A 28 9.68 -10.93 -1.85
C LEU A 28 10.87 -10.38 -1.06
N ALA A 29 10.62 -9.41 -0.21
CA ALA A 29 11.67 -8.75 0.55
C ALA A 29 11.92 -9.42 1.90
N LYS A 30 11.35 -10.57 2.11
CA LYS A 30 11.54 -11.30 3.35
C LYS A 30 13.02 -11.50 3.62
N GLY A 31 13.43 -11.26 4.84
CA GLY A 31 14.84 -11.33 5.18
C GLY A 31 15.58 -10.02 5.05
N THR A 32 14.90 -9.00 4.58
CA THR A 32 15.47 -7.65 4.49
C THR A 32 14.80 -6.76 5.52
N PRO A 33 15.40 -5.60 5.82
CA PRO A 33 14.77 -4.69 6.79
C PRO A 33 13.33 -4.32 6.43
N TYR A 34 13.03 -4.21 5.14
CA TYR A 34 11.65 -3.88 4.74
C TYR A 34 10.70 -5.04 4.98
N GLY A 35 11.08 -6.22 4.53
CA GLY A 35 10.20 -7.36 4.62
C GLY A 35 9.99 -7.83 6.04
N ASP A 36 10.95 -7.54 6.91
CA ASP A 36 10.87 -7.96 8.30
C ASP A 36 10.39 -6.86 9.23
N ALA A 37 10.03 -5.71 8.70
CA ALA A 37 9.60 -4.58 9.51
C ALA A 37 8.17 -4.78 9.99
N ASN A 38 8.02 -5.05 11.27
CA ASN A 38 6.69 -5.28 11.84
C ASN A 38 5.80 -4.05 11.72
N PHE A 39 6.37 -2.85 11.84
CA PHE A 39 5.55 -1.66 11.81
C PHE A 39 4.86 -1.49 10.44
N ILE A 40 5.50 -1.94 9.37
CA ILE A 40 4.88 -1.85 8.05
C ILE A 40 3.70 -2.82 7.98
N LYS A 41 3.89 -4.02 8.49
CA LYS A 41 2.82 -5.01 8.48
C LYS A 41 1.63 -4.56 9.34
N GLU A 42 1.93 -3.93 10.47
CA GLU A 42 0.88 -3.41 11.35
C GLU A 42 0.11 -2.30 10.68
N ASP A 43 0.82 -1.40 10.00
CA ASP A 43 0.16 -0.31 9.29
C ASP A 43 -0.74 -0.85 8.18
N ILE A 44 -0.26 -1.83 7.44
CA ILE A 44 -1.05 -2.44 6.38
C ILE A 44 -2.33 -3.03 6.97
N ALA A 45 -2.23 -3.72 8.09
CA ALA A 45 -3.39 -4.32 8.72
C ALA A 45 -4.41 -3.24 9.12
N ILE A 46 -3.92 -2.13 9.65
CA ILE A 46 -4.79 -1.02 10.04
C ILE A 46 -5.49 -0.45 8.81
N TYR A 47 -4.75 -0.24 7.73
CA TYR A 47 -5.34 0.33 6.52
C TYR A 47 -6.35 -0.61 5.89
N LYS A 48 -6.06 -1.91 5.86
CA LYS A 48 -7.00 -2.88 5.31
C LYS A 48 -8.28 -2.90 6.13
N LYS A 49 -8.16 -2.78 7.44
CA LYS A 49 -9.33 -2.75 8.29
C LYS A 49 -10.15 -1.50 8.06
N TYR A 50 -9.49 -0.37 7.92
CA TYR A 50 -10.16 0.90 7.66
C TYR A 50 -10.89 0.86 6.31
N LEU A 51 -10.27 0.25 5.31
CA LEU A 51 -10.83 0.17 3.95
C LEU A 51 -11.73 -1.05 3.79
N ASN A 52 -12.52 -1.31 4.80
CA ASN A 52 -13.41 -2.48 4.83
C ASN A 52 -14.41 -2.41 3.68
N PRO A 53 -14.49 -3.42 2.83
CA PRO A 53 -15.43 -3.40 1.71
C PRO A 53 -16.88 -3.31 2.13
N LYS A 54 -17.20 -3.69 3.35
CA LYS A 54 -18.56 -3.63 3.85
C LYS A 54 -18.94 -2.24 4.34
N ARG A 55 -17.97 -1.36 4.48
CA ARG A 55 -18.24 0.00 4.94
C ARG A 55 -18.80 0.81 3.79
N LYS A 56 -19.82 1.61 4.07
CA LYS A 56 -20.44 2.43 3.03
C LYS A 56 -19.47 3.50 2.56
N THR A 57 -19.39 3.65 1.26
CA THR A 57 -18.45 4.57 0.64
C THR A 57 -18.57 5.99 1.15
N ASN A 58 -19.79 6.45 1.37
CA ASN A 58 -19.99 7.83 1.79
C ASN A 58 -19.57 8.11 3.23
N THR A 59 -19.21 7.08 3.98
CA THR A 59 -18.75 7.29 5.35
C THR A 59 -17.26 7.54 5.44
N TYR A 60 -16.54 7.39 4.33
CA TYR A 60 -15.11 7.68 4.32
C TYR A 60 -14.88 9.16 4.09
N LYS A 61 -13.83 9.68 4.73
CA LYS A 61 -13.40 11.03 4.49
C LYS A 61 -12.38 11.04 3.36
N THR A 62 -12.57 11.95 2.42
CA THR A 62 -11.67 12.05 1.28
C THR A 62 -10.22 12.23 1.72
N GLN A 63 -9.99 13.05 2.73
CA GLN A 63 -8.64 13.29 3.21
C GLN A 63 -7.97 12.02 3.69
N ASP A 64 -8.71 11.17 4.40
CA ASP A 64 -8.18 9.92 4.90
C ASP A 64 -7.81 9.01 3.75
N LEU A 65 -8.66 8.95 2.74
CA LEU A 65 -8.38 8.09 1.59
C LEU A 65 -7.15 8.55 0.83
N ILE A 66 -7.01 9.86 0.66
CA ILE A 66 -5.84 10.41 -0.01
C ILE A 66 -4.58 10.10 0.77
N PHE A 67 -4.64 10.27 2.09
CA PHE A 67 -3.50 10.03 2.95
C PHE A 67 -3.05 8.56 2.88
N ILE A 68 -4.00 7.65 3.04
CA ILE A 68 -3.67 6.21 3.01
C ILE A 68 -3.15 5.81 1.64
N ASN A 69 -3.80 6.29 0.58
CA ASN A 69 -3.37 5.97 -0.77
C ASN A 69 -1.93 6.44 -1.01
N SER A 70 -1.61 7.65 -0.58
CA SER A 70 -0.28 8.20 -0.76
C SER A 70 0.77 7.40 0.01
N LEU A 71 0.47 7.07 1.26
CA LEU A 71 1.40 6.31 2.07
C LEU A 71 1.66 4.92 1.51
N VAL A 72 0.59 4.22 1.16
CA VAL A 72 0.71 2.86 0.63
C VAL A 72 1.49 2.89 -0.68
N ASN A 73 1.19 3.86 -1.53
CA ASN A 73 1.86 3.97 -2.81
C ASN A 73 3.34 4.26 -2.63
N GLU A 74 3.66 5.15 -1.70
CA GLU A 74 5.05 5.50 -1.44
C GLU A 74 5.83 4.29 -0.92
N LEU A 75 5.26 3.55 0.01
CA LEU A 75 5.89 2.35 0.51
C LEU A 75 6.11 1.33 -0.61
N ARG A 76 5.10 1.16 -1.44
CA ARG A 76 5.20 0.21 -2.54
C ARG A 76 6.34 0.57 -3.48
N VAL A 77 6.46 1.86 -3.82
CA VAL A 77 7.51 2.31 -4.71
C VAL A 77 8.88 2.10 -4.08
N HIS A 78 9.02 2.46 -2.82
CA HIS A 78 10.32 2.31 -2.15
C HIS A 78 10.76 0.86 -2.08
N ILE A 79 9.85 -0.03 -1.73
CA ILE A 79 10.20 -1.43 -1.63
C ILE A 79 10.48 -2.03 -3.00
N LYS A 80 9.73 -1.61 -4.00
CA LYS A 80 9.97 -2.06 -5.36
C LYS A 80 11.36 -1.64 -5.81
N MET A 81 11.74 -0.38 -5.56
CA MET A 81 13.05 0.10 -5.93
C MET A 81 14.15 -0.66 -5.21
N TYR A 82 13.93 -0.93 -3.94
CA TYR A 82 14.89 -1.70 -3.17
C TYR A 82 15.08 -3.08 -3.78
N LEU A 83 13.98 -3.74 -4.14
CA LEU A 83 14.06 -5.08 -4.72
C LEU A 83 14.69 -5.07 -6.10
N HIS A 84 14.46 -4.01 -6.87
CA HIS A 84 14.89 -3.99 -8.26
C HIS A 84 16.26 -3.39 -8.48
N GLY A 85 17.04 -3.35 -7.47
CA GLY A 85 18.37 -3.07 -7.81
C GLY A 85 18.99 -1.90 -7.17
N HIS A 86 18.23 -1.23 -6.42
CA HIS A 86 18.79 -0.13 -5.73
C HIS A 86 19.87 -0.60 -4.79
N HIS A 87 19.74 -1.83 -4.33
CA HIS A 87 20.67 -2.38 -3.42
C HIS A 87 21.47 -3.49 -4.03
N GLY A 88 21.77 -3.35 -5.25
CA GLY A 88 22.65 -4.29 -5.82
C GLY A 88 22.08 -5.63 -6.06
N PHE A 89 20.81 -5.70 -6.02
CA PHE A 89 20.28 -6.91 -6.54
C PHE A 89 20.89 -7.18 -7.82
N LYS A 90 21.14 -6.10 -8.39
CA LYS A 90 21.82 -6.19 -9.51
C LYS A 90 23.20 -6.34 -9.24
N LYS A 91 23.65 -6.03 -8.26
CA LYS A 91 24.84 -6.19 -8.13
C LYS A 91 25.24 -7.11 -7.65
N GLU A 92 24.64 -7.40 -7.25
CA GLU A 92 24.79 -8.19 -6.98
C GLU A 92 24.94 -8.87 -7.54
N ASN A 93 24.69 -8.69 -7.73
CA ASN A 93 24.82 -9.21 -8.39
C ASN A 93 25.80 -9.07 -8.76
N LYS A 94 26.41 -8.62 -8.39
CA LYS A 94 27.45 -8.53 -8.66
C LYS A 94 28.13 -9.00 -8.40
#